data_66c4e2f0e639aee87257e1575b02a77d
#
_entry.id   66c4e2f0e639aee87257e1575b02a77d
#
_cell.length_a   1.000
_cell.length_b   1.000
_cell.length_c   1.000
_cell.angle_alpha   90.00
_cell.angle_beta   90.00
_cell.angle_gamma   90.00
#
_symmetry.space_group_name_H-M   'P 1'
#
loop_
_entity.id
_entity.type
_entity.pdbx_description
1 polymer ?
#
loop_
_entity_poly.entity_id
_entity_poly.type
_entity_poly.pdbx_seq_one_letter_code
_entity_poly.pdbx_strand_id
1 'polypeptide(L)'
;MLTTSKEMLQQAAANGYAVPAINTQGGNYDIIWAVCKAAEDLGSPIMLAHYVSTGAYSGHDWFVNVCKWCASKVSVPVAIH
;
A
#
# COMPACT_ATOMS: atom_id res chain seq x y z
N MET A 1 0.48 7.14 -5.64
CA MET A 1 -0.11 6.82 -6.97
C MET A 1 -0.35 5.31 -7.05
N LEU A 2 -1.58 4.92 -7.30
CA LEU A 2 -1.94 3.50 -7.36
C LEU A 2 -1.32 2.82 -8.60
N THR A 3 -0.66 1.68 -8.38
CA THR A 3 -0.09 0.85 -9.44
C THR A 3 -0.34 -0.63 -9.15
N THR A 4 0.08 -1.53 -10.04
CA THR A 4 -0.02 -2.97 -9.80
C THR A 4 1.22 -3.49 -9.10
N SER A 5 1.06 -4.55 -8.29
CA SER A 5 2.20 -5.23 -7.67
C SER A 5 3.15 -5.78 -8.75
N LYS A 6 2.60 -6.23 -9.89
CA LYS A 6 3.41 -6.73 -11.00
C LYS A 6 4.38 -5.69 -11.52
N GLU A 7 3.88 -4.49 -11.85
CA GLU A 7 4.73 -3.39 -12.35
C GLU A 7 5.76 -2.96 -11.32
N MET A 8 5.33 -2.82 -10.06
CA MET A 8 6.18 -2.44 -8.95
C MET A 8 7.33 -3.44 -8.75
N LEU A 9 7.03 -4.75 -8.75
CA LEU A 9 8.04 -5.78 -8.55
C LEU A 9 8.96 -5.96 -9.75
N GLN A 10 8.48 -5.73 -10.97
CA GLN A 10 9.32 -5.71 -12.16
C GLN A 10 10.36 -4.60 -12.08
N GLN A 11 9.97 -3.41 -11.65
CA GLN A 11 10.88 -2.29 -11.46
C GLN A 11 11.90 -2.58 -10.34
N ALA A 12 11.44 -3.16 -9.24
CA ALA A 12 12.31 -3.53 -8.13
C ALA A 12 13.38 -4.55 -8.56
N ALA A 13 12.97 -5.59 -9.28
CA ALA A 13 13.89 -6.62 -9.78
C ALA A 13 14.91 -6.04 -10.77
N ALA A 14 14.46 -5.17 -11.67
CA ALA A 14 15.34 -4.55 -12.68
C ALA A 14 16.38 -3.61 -12.03
N ASN A 15 16.06 -3.02 -10.88
CA ASN A 15 16.92 -2.01 -10.22
C ASN A 15 17.56 -2.51 -8.92
N GLY A 16 17.39 -3.78 -8.55
CA GLY A 16 18.08 -4.42 -7.44
C GLY A 16 17.64 -3.97 -6.05
N TYR A 17 16.35 -3.70 -5.84
CA TYR A 17 15.81 -3.37 -4.52
C TYR A 17 14.54 -4.20 -4.21
N ALA A 18 14.15 -4.21 -2.94
CA ALA A 18 12.92 -4.85 -2.48
C ALA A 18 11.86 -3.81 -2.12
N VAL A 19 10.58 -4.21 -2.19
CA VAL A 19 9.46 -3.37 -1.77
C VAL A 19 8.76 -4.04 -0.59
N PRO A 20 8.61 -3.35 0.55
CA PRO A 20 7.92 -3.94 1.69
C PRO A 20 6.40 -3.97 1.48
N ALA A 21 5.77 -4.99 2.05
CA ALA A 21 4.32 -5.07 2.16
C ALA A 21 3.95 -4.93 3.64
N ILE A 22 3.28 -3.84 3.99
CA ILE A 22 2.98 -3.49 5.38
C ILE A 22 1.51 -3.83 5.70
N ASN A 23 1.30 -4.61 6.77
CA ASN A 23 -0.04 -4.92 7.25
C ASN A 23 -0.75 -3.68 7.77
N THR A 24 -2.04 -3.56 7.45
CA THR A 24 -2.84 -2.35 7.70
C THR A 24 -3.91 -2.52 8.77
N GLN A 25 -3.92 -3.65 9.47
CA GLN A 25 -4.90 -3.96 10.51
C GLN A 25 -6.36 -3.84 10.02
N GLY A 26 -6.62 -4.46 8.85
CA GLY A 26 -7.97 -4.47 8.28
C GLY A 26 -8.43 -3.15 7.68
N GLY A 27 -7.49 -2.32 7.23
CA GLY A 27 -7.83 -1.05 6.61
C GLY A 27 -7.95 0.11 7.59
N ASN A 28 -7.14 0.09 8.65
CA ASN A 28 -7.05 1.21 9.58
C ASN A 28 -6.48 2.44 8.86
N TYR A 29 -7.27 3.51 8.81
CA TYR A 29 -6.89 4.73 8.10
C TYR A 29 -5.59 5.33 8.62
N ASP A 30 -5.42 5.42 9.93
CA ASP A 30 -4.23 6.06 10.51
C ASP A 30 -2.96 5.29 10.13
N ILE A 31 -3.01 3.97 10.13
CA ILE A 31 -1.88 3.12 9.73
C ILE A 31 -1.59 3.29 8.24
N ILE A 32 -2.60 3.18 7.39
CA ILE A 32 -2.44 3.32 5.94
C ILE A 32 -1.88 4.70 5.59
N TRP A 33 -2.42 5.75 6.19
CA TRP A 33 -1.96 7.11 5.94
C TRP A 33 -0.52 7.31 6.39
N ALA A 34 -0.15 6.83 7.58
CA ALA A 34 1.22 6.91 8.08
C ALA A 34 2.20 6.17 7.17
N VAL A 35 1.83 4.98 6.68
CA VAL A 35 2.66 4.20 5.75
C VAL A 35 2.84 4.94 4.43
N CYS A 36 1.77 5.48 3.85
CA CYS A 36 1.84 6.26 2.61
C CYS A 36 2.70 7.52 2.77
N LYS A 37 2.57 8.22 3.89
CA LYS A 37 3.36 9.42 4.17
C LYS A 37 4.84 9.08 4.35
N ALA A 38 5.16 8.03 5.07
CA ALA A 38 6.54 7.59 5.23
C ALA A 38 7.16 7.22 3.88
N ALA A 39 6.41 6.51 3.04
CA ALA A 39 6.85 6.16 1.69
C ALA A 39 7.11 7.40 0.83
N GLU A 40 6.21 8.39 0.88
CA GLU A 40 6.37 9.66 0.17
C GLU A 40 7.61 10.41 0.64
N ASP A 41 7.81 10.53 1.95
CA ASP A 41 8.96 11.24 2.52
C ASP A 41 10.29 10.59 2.15
N LEU A 42 10.30 9.26 1.96
CA LEU A 42 11.49 8.50 1.57
C LEU A 42 11.63 8.32 0.05
N GLY A 43 10.64 8.74 -0.73
CA GLY A 43 10.62 8.52 -2.17
C GLY A 43 10.59 7.03 -2.53
N SER A 44 9.94 6.18 -1.74
CA SER A 44 9.97 4.73 -1.87
C SER A 44 8.62 4.16 -2.28
N PRO A 45 8.58 3.17 -3.19
CA PRO A 45 7.35 2.43 -3.44
C PRO A 45 6.94 1.61 -2.20
N ILE A 46 5.64 1.32 -2.09
CA ILE A 46 5.07 0.63 -0.93
C ILE A 46 3.91 -0.27 -1.33
N MET A 47 3.75 -1.42 -0.66
CA MET A 47 2.55 -2.24 -0.74
C MET A 47 1.77 -2.17 0.57
N LEU A 48 0.46 -1.97 0.45
CA LEU A 48 -0.47 -1.99 1.56
C LEU A 48 -1.10 -3.39 1.64
N ALA A 49 -0.80 -4.12 2.70
CA ALA A 49 -1.21 -5.51 2.83
C ALA A 49 -2.50 -5.67 3.62
N HIS A 50 -3.34 -6.60 3.15
CA HIS A 50 -4.62 -6.93 3.74
C HIS A 50 -4.55 -8.32 4.35
N TYR A 51 -4.89 -8.45 5.63
CA TYR A 51 -4.97 -9.73 6.31
C TYR A 51 -6.43 -10.18 6.40
N VAL A 52 -6.68 -11.42 6.00
CA VAL A 52 -8.06 -11.92 5.78
C VAL A 52 -8.96 -11.77 7.00
N SER A 53 -8.48 -12.12 8.20
CA SER A 53 -9.34 -12.10 9.40
C SER A 53 -9.68 -10.68 9.85
N THR A 54 -8.73 -9.76 9.83
CA THR A 54 -8.99 -8.35 10.14
C THR A 54 -9.82 -7.68 9.04
N GLY A 55 -9.61 -8.10 7.79
CA GLY A 55 -10.38 -7.64 6.64
C GLY A 55 -11.83 -8.08 6.69
N ALA A 56 -12.10 -9.29 7.16
CA ALA A 56 -13.48 -9.79 7.36
C ALA A 56 -14.23 -8.96 8.41
N TYR A 57 -13.53 -8.45 9.43
CA TYR A 57 -14.12 -7.57 10.43
C TYR A 57 -14.47 -6.19 9.85
N SER A 58 -13.53 -5.55 9.14
CA SER A 58 -13.71 -4.17 8.68
C SER A 58 -14.43 -4.04 7.34
N GLY A 59 -14.38 -5.08 6.51
CA GLY A 59 -14.88 -5.07 5.14
C GLY A 59 -13.76 -4.91 4.12
N HIS A 60 -13.75 -5.81 3.14
CA HIS A 60 -12.72 -5.79 2.08
C HIS A 60 -12.87 -4.56 1.18
N ASP A 61 -14.08 -4.13 0.92
CA ASP A 61 -14.39 -2.92 0.17
C ASP A 61 -13.91 -1.65 0.89
N TRP A 62 -14.07 -1.59 2.21
CA TRP A 62 -13.52 -0.51 3.03
C TRP A 62 -12.01 -0.41 2.84
N PHE A 63 -11.30 -1.54 3.00
CA PHE A 63 -9.85 -1.59 2.82
C PHE A 63 -9.42 -1.05 1.46
N VAL A 64 -10.05 -1.55 0.39
CA VAL A 64 -9.70 -1.13 -0.97
C VAL A 64 -9.94 0.37 -1.16
N ASN A 65 -11.07 0.88 -0.68
CA ASN A 65 -11.43 2.28 -0.86
C ASN A 65 -10.49 3.22 -0.08
N VAL A 66 -10.16 2.90 1.17
CA VAL A 66 -9.24 3.73 1.95
C VAL A 66 -7.82 3.71 1.37
N CYS A 67 -7.36 2.55 0.88
CA CYS A 67 -6.06 2.44 0.21
C CYS A 67 -6.01 3.29 -1.05
N LYS A 68 -7.05 3.23 -1.88
CA LYS A 68 -7.15 4.06 -3.09
C LYS A 68 -7.13 5.55 -2.76
N TRP A 69 -7.86 5.94 -1.73
CA TRP A 69 -7.89 7.34 -1.31
C TRP A 69 -6.52 7.81 -0.86
N CYS A 70 -5.86 7.06 0.04
CA CYS A 70 -4.52 7.43 0.52
C CYS A 70 -3.49 7.45 -0.62
N ALA A 71 -3.54 6.46 -1.52
CA ALA A 71 -2.64 6.40 -2.67
C ALA A 71 -2.80 7.62 -3.60
N SER A 72 -4.01 8.18 -3.69
CA SER A 72 -4.27 9.38 -4.50
C SER A 72 -3.62 10.65 -3.96
N LYS A 73 -3.15 10.63 -2.70
CA LYS A 73 -2.56 11.79 -2.03
C LYS A 73 -1.04 11.78 -2.02
N VAL A 74 -0.41 10.76 -2.57
CA VAL A 74 1.05 10.62 -2.64
C VAL A 74 1.50 10.38 -4.07
N SER A 75 2.74 10.75 -4.38
CA SER A 75 3.32 10.61 -5.72
C SER A 75 4.03 9.28 -5.92
N VAL A 76 4.48 8.65 -4.84
CA VAL A 76 5.18 7.36 -4.92
C VAL A 76 4.23 6.24 -5.35
N PRO A 77 4.75 5.18 -5.99
CA PRO A 77 3.94 4.02 -6.36
C PRO A 77 3.40 3.30 -5.12
N VAL A 78 2.09 3.05 -5.12
CA VAL A 78 1.39 2.31 -4.05
C VAL A 78 0.65 1.14 -4.68
N ALA A 79 0.87 -0.07 -4.18
CA ALA A 79 0.13 -1.25 -4.61
C ALA A 79 -0.64 -1.86 -3.43
N ILE A 80 -1.71 -2.57 -3.75
CA ILE A 80 -2.56 -3.28 -2.78
C ILE A 80 -2.24 -4.76 -2.85
N HIS A 81 -1.99 -5.35 -1.70
CA HIS A 81 -1.66 -6.78 -1.56
C HIS A 81 -2.67 -7.50 -0.68
#